data_a8118479c60bacf8e99d7df0476233a1
#
_entry.id   a8118479c60bacf8e99d7df0476233a1
#
_cell.length_a   1.000
_cell.length_b   1.000
_cell.length_c   1.000
_cell.angle_alpha   90.00
_cell.angle_beta   90.00
_cell.angle_gamma   90.00
#
_symmetry.space_group_name_H-M   'P 1'
#
loop_
_entity.id
_entity.type
_entity.pdbx_description
1 polymer ?
#
loop_
_entity_poly.entity_id
_entity_poly.type
_entity_poly.pdbx_seq_one_letter_code
_entity_poly.pdbx_strand_id
1 'polypeptide(L)'
;NAAIHGSGLSALQGCKLDLLTLNRTGLDDAGLLQATSIPKLSHIQIDHIAVTYEGLLAIASNNRIEPVAHVQFTKEQMEHFFQLQREKAKKPTKLDEQAAEECRRVLSSFFAEMTQWEQYMEQAGFEGAEAVPRLLTIWEKYVSEKPRPGYRPLGLSYSAQGTYKGEQFLDAEQITRNKLYIYTREKNTGFDRCFLMKRVGEGWRIDGVQERLDGWQRTGL
;
A
#
# COMPACT_ATOMS: atom_id res chain seq x y z
N ASN A 1 -18.75 -29.32 -16.77
CA ASN A 1 -18.44 -28.21 -17.67
C ASN A 1 -19.73 -27.42 -17.91
N ALA A 2 -19.97 -26.37 -17.16
CA ALA A 2 -21.06 -25.45 -17.42
C ALA A 2 -20.66 -24.51 -18.57
N ALA A 3 -21.49 -24.40 -19.61
CA ALA A 3 -21.29 -23.43 -20.69
C ALA A 3 -21.67 -22.02 -20.21
N ILE A 4 -20.86 -21.45 -19.30
CA ILE A 4 -21.04 -20.08 -18.83
C ILE A 4 -20.32 -19.17 -19.83
N HIS A 5 -21.08 -18.52 -20.70
CA HIS A 5 -20.58 -17.59 -21.71
C HIS A 5 -20.58 -16.11 -21.24
N GLY A 6 -20.65 -15.87 -19.96
CA GLY A 6 -20.61 -14.51 -19.38
C GLY A 6 -21.95 -13.77 -19.36
N SER A 7 -22.90 -14.03 -20.26
CA SER A 7 -24.19 -13.30 -20.31
C SER A 7 -25.04 -13.37 -19.04
N GLY A 8 -24.83 -14.38 -18.18
CA GLY A 8 -25.49 -14.54 -16.89
C GLY A 8 -24.80 -13.79 -15.72
N LEU A 9 -23.62 -13.24 -15.92
CA LEU A 9 -22.87 -12.59 -14.83
C LEU A 9 -23.54 -11.28 -14.37
N SER A 10 -24.33 -10.64 -15.22
CA SER A 10 -25.14 -9.48 -14.84
C SER A 10 -26.14 -9.78 -13.73
N ALA A 11 -26.63 -11.04 -13.60
CA ALA A 11 -27.52 -11.46 -12.51
C ALA A 11 -26.81 -11.42 -11.14
N LEU A 12 -25.47 -11.39 -11.11
CA LEU A 12 -24.67 -11.32 -9.88
C LEU A 12 -24.44 -9.89 -9.37
N GLN A 13 -24.94 -8.86 -10.07
CA GLN A 13 -24.75 -7.46 -9.65
C GLN A 13 -25.32 -7.14 -8.27
N GLY A 14 -26.34 -7.88 -7.81
CA GLY A 14 -26.89 -7.76 -6.45
C GLY A 14 -26.13 -8.54 -5.38
N CYS A 15 -25.16 -9.36 -5.74
CA CYS A 15 -24.44 -10.23 -4.84
C CYS A 15 -23.22 -9.53 -4.20
N LYS A 16 -22.91 -9.90 -2.97
CA LYS A 16 -21.70 -9.45 -2.26
C LYS A 16 -20.59 -10.49 -2.45
N LEU A 17 -20.11 -10.64 -3.67
CA LEU A 17 -19.03 -11.56 -4.01
C LEU A 17 -17.68 -10.84 -3.91
N ASP A 18 -16.72 -11.47 -3.26
CA ASP A 18 -15.33 -11.03 -3.20
C ASP A 18 -14.46 -11.82 -4.18
N LEU A 19 -14.72 -13.11 -4.33
CA LEU A 19 -14.03 -14.02 -5.24
C LEU A 19 -15.02 -14.69 -6.17
N LEU A 20 -14.67 -14.76 -7.47
CA LEU A 20 -15.41 -15.52 -8.48
C LEU A 20 -14.46 -16.47 -9.22
N THR A 21 -14.73 -17.76 -9.16
CA THR A 21 -13.95 -18.80 -9.84
C THR A 21 -14.68 -19.25 -11.10
N LEU A 22 -14.07 -19.02 -12.26
CA LEU A 22 -14.62 -19.32 -13.61
C LEU A 22 -13.74 -20.28 -14.41
N ASN A 23 -12.89 -21.05 -13.74
CA ASN A 23 -12.00 -22.00 -14.37
C ASN A 23 -12.75 -23.05 -15.19
N ARG A 24 -12.26 -23.36 -16.39
CA ARG A 24 -12.83 -24.36 -17.30
C ARG A 24 -14.27 -24.09 -17.69
N THR A 25 -14.64 -22.83 -17.83
CA THR A 25 -15.94 -22.39 -18.35
C THR A 25 -15.81 -21.90 -19.80
N GLY A 26 -16.92 -21.58 -20.43
CA GLY A 26 -16.96 -20.94 -21.76
C GLY A 26 -16.79 -19.42 -21.70
N LEU A 27 -16.27 -18.86 -20.60
CA LEU A 27 -16.08 -17.42 -20.47
C LEU A 27 -15.12 -16.91 -21.54
N ASP A 28 -15.54 -15.85 -22.21
CA ASP A 28 -14.77 -15.10 -23.19
C ASP A 28 -14.42 -13.68 -22.70
N ASP A 29 -13.80 -12.87 -23.54
CA ASP A 29 -13.40 -11.50 -23.21
C ASP A 29 -14.59 -10.61 -22.85
N ALA A 30 -15.74 -10.79 -23.52
CA ALA A 30 -16.95 -10.03 -23.23
C ALA A 30 -17.52 -10.39 -21.84
N GLY A 31 -17.52 -11.68 -21.50
CA GLY A 31 -17.93 -12.17 -20.19
C GLY A 31 -17.00 -11.69 -19.07
N LEU A 32 -15.68 -11.68 -19.32
CA LEU A 32 -14.71 -11.13 -18.38
C LEU A 32 -14.97 -9.64 -18.11
N LEU A 33 -15.24 -8.87 -19.14
CA LEU A 33 -15.59 -7.45 -18.99
C LEU A 33 -16.88 -7.26 -18.19
N GLN A 34 -17.89 -8.10 -18.40
CA GLN A 34 -19.13 -8.04 -17.60
C GLN A 34 -18.89 -8.37 -16.12
N ALA A 35 -17.99 -9.30 -15.80
CA ALA A 35 -17.64 -9.61 -14.42
C ALA A 35 -17.10 -8.38 -13.65
N THR A 36 -16.49 -7.43 -14.35
CA THR A 36 -15.99 -6.18 -13.71
C THR A 36 -17.11 -5.29 -13.16
N SER A 37 -18.35 -5.48 -13.58
CA SER A 37 -19.51 -4.73 -13.09
C SER A 37 -20.07 -5.25 -11.76
N ILE A 38 -19.64 -6.44 -11.28
CA ILE A 38 -20.08 -7.03 -10.03
C ILE A 38 -19.55 -6.20 -8.86
N PRO A 39 -20.42 -5.62 -8.01
CA PRO A 39 -19.99 -4.83 -6.86
C PRO A 39 -19.18 -5.67 -5.88
N LYS A 40 -18.09 -5.11 -5.35
CA LYS A 40 -17.20 -5.73 -4.36
C LYS A 40 -16.37 -6.94 -4.84
N LEU A 41 -16.52 -7.38 -6.07
CA LEU A 41 -15.64 -8.41 -6.61
C LEU A 41 -14.20 -7.87 -6.65
N SER A 42 -13.29 -8.56 -5.98
CA SER A 42 -11.87 -8.18 -5.88
C SER A 42 -10.96 -9.22 -6.53
N HIS A 43 -11.39 -10.47 -6.64
CA HIS A 43 -10.59 -11.55 -7.23
C HIS A 43 -11.40 -12.34 -8.25
N ILE A 44 -10.77 -12.66 -9.37
CA ILE A 44 -11.32 -13.52 -10.41
C ILE A 44 -10.30 -14.62 -10.75
N GLN A 45 -10.69 -15.89 -10.61
CA GLN A 45 -9.89 -17.02 -11.08
C GLN A 45 -10.32 -17.42 -12.50
N ILE A 46 -9.34 -17.43 -13.43
CA ILE A 46 -9.57 -17.57 -14.87
C ILE A 46 -8.52 -18.49 -15.51
N ASP A 47 -8.58 -19.78 -15.23
CA ASP A 47 -7.71 -20.75 -15.88
C ASP A 47 -8.49 -21.66 -16.84
N HIS A 48 -7.87 -22.00 -17.99
CA HIS A 48 -8.46 -22.87 -19.02
C HIS A 48 -9.80 -22.34 -19.57
N ILE A 49 -9.85 -21.08 -19.96
CA ILE A 49 -11.02 -20.40 -20.52
C ILE A 49 -10.67 -19.74 -21.86
N ALA A 50 -11.68 -19.19 -22.56
CA ALA A 50 -11.51 -18.55 -23.87
C ALA A 50 -11.10 -17.07 -23.81
N VAL A 51 -10.68 -16.57 -22.64
CA VAL A 51 -10.19 -15.20 -22.48
C VAL A 51 -8.83 -15.05 -23.13
N THR A 52 -8.69 -14.04 -23.97
CA THR A 52 -7.43 -13.68 -24.61
C THR A 52 -6.60 -12.73 -23.73
N TYR A 53 -5.34 -12.53 -24.10
CA TYR A 53 -4.51 -11.54 -23.40
C TYR A 53 -5.03 -10.11 -23.60
N GLU A 54 -5.57 -9.78 -24.79
CA GLU A 54 -6.23 -8.51 -25.08
C GLU A 54 -7.47 -8.31 -24.18
N GLY A 55 -8.28 -9.35 -24.00
CA GLY A 55 -9.42 -9.33 -23.07
C GLY A 55 -9.00 -9.09 -21.63
N LEU A 56 -7.89 -9.71 -21.19
CA LEU A 56 -7.30 -9.43 -19.88
C LEU A 56 -6.87 -7.96 -19.78
N LEU A 57 -6.17 -7.42 -20.76
CA LEU A 57 -5.73 -6.03 -20.77
C LEU A 57 -6.89 -5.03 -20.78
N ALA A 58 -8.04 -5.39 -21.39
CA ALA A 58 -9.23 -4.53 -21.40
C ALA A 58 -9.77 -4.25 -19.98
N ILE A 59 -9.62 -5.17 -19.05
CA ILE A 59 -10.05 -4.98 -17.66
C ILE A 59 -8.98 -4.31 -16.76
N ALA A 60 -7.77 -4.05 -17.27
CA ALA A 60 -6.69 -3.42 -16.49
C ALA A 60 -7.04 -2.00 -15.98
N SER A 61 -8.06 -1.34 -16.56
CA SER A 61 -8.58 -0.06 -16.04
C SER A 61 -9.37 -0.21 -14.73
N ASN A 62 -9.82 -1.43 -14.40
CA ASN A 62 -10.48 -1.73 -13.14
C ASN A 62 -9.46 -2.24 -12.13
N ASN A 63 -8.80 -1.30 -11.42
CA ASN A 63 -7.79 -1.60 -10.43
C ASN A 63 -8.31 -2.30 -9.16
N ARG A 64 -9.62 -2.51 -9.07
CA ARG A 64 -10.23 -3.24 -7.95
C ARG A 64 -10.12 -4.76 -8.12
N ILE A 65 -10.08 -5.23 -9.36
CA ILE A 65 -10.14 -6.67 -9.65
C ILE A 65 -8.73 -7.19 -9.91
N GLU A 66 -8.34 -8.20 -9.15
CA GLU A 66 -7.11 -8.95 -9.31
C GLU A 66 -7.43 -10.29 -9.99
N PRO A 67 -6.99 -10.49 -11.25
CA PRO A 67 -7.11 -11.78 -11.91
C PRO A 67 -6.09 -12.76 -11.34
N VAL A 68 -6.54 -13.96 -11.03
CA VAL A 68 -5.70 -15.08 -10.63
C VAL A 68 -5.72 -16.09 -11.78
N ALA A 69 -4.59 -16.20 -12.49
CA ALA A 69 -4.41 -17.10 -13.62
C ALA A 69 -3.07 -17.82 -13.47
N HIS A 70 -3.11 -19.10 -13.12
CA HIS A 70 -1.87 -19.87 -12.86
C HIS A 70 -1.27 -20.44 -14.15
N VAL A 71 -2.08 -20.74 -15.14
CA VAL A 71 -1.64 -21.43 -16.39
C VAL A 71 -2.16 -20.75 -17.66
N GLN A 72 -3.09 -19.80 -17.56
CA GLN A 72 -3.71 -19.14 -18.72
C GLN A 72 -2.76 -18.13 -19.37
N PHE A 73 -1.96 -17.42 -18.56
CA PHE A 73 -1.05 -16.36 -19.02
C PHE A 73 0.36 -16.58 -18.48
N THR A 74 1.36 -16.09 -19.23
CA THR A 74 2.75 -16.15 -18.77
C THR A 74 2.99 -15.15 -17.62
N LYS A 75 4.08 -15.36 -16.90
CA LYS A 75 4.48 -14.44 -15.82
C LYS A 75 4.66 -13.00 -16.34
N GLU A 76 5.29 -12.84 -17.49
CA GLU A 76 5.55 -11.56 -18.14
C GLU A 76 4.22 -10.87 -18.53
N GLN A 77 3.23 -11.62 -19.02
CA GLN A 77 1.90 -11.10 -19.34
C GLN A 77 1.18 -10.61 -18.09
N MET A 78 1.24 -11.34 -16.98
CA MET A 78 0.65 -10.94 -15.72
C MET A 78 1.38 -9.73 -15.11
N GLU A 79 2.68 -9.68 -15.16
CA GLU A 79 3.46 -8.51 -14.71
C GLU A 79 3.11 -7.26 -15.52
N HIS A 80 3.00 -7.36 -16.84
CA HIS A 80 2.56 -6.26 -17.70
C HIS A 80 1.13 -5.80 -17.38
N PHE A 81 0.19 -6.75 -17.17
CA PHE A 81 -1.16 -6.44 -16.74
C PHE A 81 -1.17 -5.62 -15.43
N PHE A 82 -0.47 -6.07 -14.39
CA PHE A 82 -0.40 -5.37 -13.11
C PHE A 82 0.33 -4.02 -13.22
N GLN A 83 1.29 -3.89 -14.12
CA GLN A 83 1.90 -2.60 -14.42
C GLN A 83 0.88 -1.63 -15.00
N LEU A 84 0.10 -2.04 -16.00
CA LEU A 84 -0.96 -1.22 -16.60
C LEU A 84 -2.06 -0.86 -15.60
N GLN A 85 -2.45 -1.79 -14.72
CA GLN A 85 -3.39 -1.47 -13.64
C GLN A 85 -2.85 -0.35 -12.75
N ARG A 86 -1.57 -0.44 -12.35
CA ARG A 86 -0.91 0.60 -11.52
C ARG A 86 -0.85 1.94 -12.24
N GLU A 87 -0.51 1.94 -13.53
CA GLU A 87 -0.45 3.15 -14.35
C GLU A 87 -1.82 3.80 -14.53
N LYS A 88 -2.86 3.00 -14.77
CA LYS A 88 -4.25 3.49 -14.93
C LYS A 88 -4.92 3.86 -13.60
N ALA A 89 -4.53 3.21 -12.49
CA ALA A 89 -4.96 3.60 -11.14
C ALA A 89 -4.39 4.95 -10.74
N LYS A 90 -3.22 5.28 -11.23
CA LYS A 90 -2.58 6.59 -11.10
C LYS A 90 -3.21 7.57 -12.10
N LYS A 91 -4.43 8.10 -11.81
CA LYS A 91 -4.68 9.49 -12.22
C LYS A 91 -3.69 10.29 -11.38
N PRO A 92 -2.68 10.94 -11.98
CA PRO A 92 -1.75 11.74 -11.21
C PRO A 92 -2.56 12.88 -10.60
N THR A 93 -2.92 12.73 -9.33
CA THR A 93 -3.42 13.85 -8.56
C THR A 93 -2.25 14.83 -8.54
N LYS A 94 -2.43 16.02 -9.11
CA LYS A 94 -1.36 17.03 -9.11
C LYS A 94 -0.88 17.19 -7.68
N LEU A 95 0.43 17.07 -7.48
CA LEU A 95 1.04 17.21 -6.17
C LEU A 95 0.73 18.61 -5.62
N ASP A 96 0.18 18.66 -4.42
CA ASP A 96 0.09 19.86 -3.62
C ASP A 96 1.44 20.04 -2.89
N GLU A 97 2.29 20.90 -3.45
CA GLU A 97 3.65 21.14 -2.94
C GLU A 97 3.63 21.67 -1.49
N GLN A 98 2.62 22.47 -1.13
CA GLN A 98 2.49 22.97 0.24
C GLN A 98 2.20 21.81 1.19
N ALA A 99 1.27 20.93 0.83
CA ALA A 99 0.95 19.75 1.61
C ALA A 99 2.16 18.78 1.72
N ALA A 100 2.90 18.61 0.63
CA ALA A 100 4.12 17.79 0.63
C ALA A 100 5.18 18.37 1.58
N GLU A 101 5.38 19.68 1.58
CA GLU A 101 6.32 20.34 2.47
C GLU A 101 5.88 20.28 3.94
N GLU A 102 4.58 20.37 4.21
CA GLU A 102 4.02 20.14 5.55
C GLU A 102 4.29 18.69 6.02
N CYS A 103 4.11 17.70 5.14
CA CYS A 103 4.43 16.30 5.44
C CYS A 103 5.92 16.09 5.72
N ARG A 104 6.82 16.71 4.93
CA ARG A 104 8.29 16.63 5.16
C ARG A 104 8.66 17.22 6.52
N ARG A 105 8.07 18.35 6.91
CA ARG A 105 8.29 18.96 8.24
C ARG A 105 7.82 18.05 9.37
N VAL A 106 6.66 17.42 9.25
CA VAL A 106 6.15 16.44 10.21
C VAL A 106 7.10 15.27 10.35
N LEU A 107 7.56 14.70 9.23
CA LEU A 107 8.51 13.58 9.22
C LEU A 107 9.87 13.99 9.81
N SER A 108 10.40 15.16 9.46
CA SER A 108 11.66 15.66 10.02
C SER A 108 11.60 15.79 11.54
N SER A 109 10.49 16.31 12.06
CA SER A 109 10.27 16.42 13.51
C SER A 109 10.14 15.04 14.17
N PHE A 110 9.40 14.12 13.54
CA PHE A 110 9.30 12.73 14.00
C PHE A 110 10.66 12.04 14.04
N PHE A 111 11.48 12.15 12.99
CA PHE A 111 12.82 11.56 12.92
C PHE A 111 13.74 12.12 14.01
N ALA A 112 13.67 13.42 14.26
CA ALA A 112 14.46 14.07 15.30
C ALA A 112 14.07 13.57 16.71
N GLU A 113 12.78 13.52 17.02
CA GLU A 113 12.29 13.06 18.33
C GLU A 113 12.53 11.54 18.51
N MET A 114 12.38 10.72 17.48
CA MET A 114 12.73 9.30 17.51
C MET A 114 14.23 9.09 17.77
N THR A 115 15.09 9.87 17.11
CA THR A 115 16.54 9.80 17.34
C THR A 115 16.89 10.15 18.78
N GLN A 116 16.26 11.16 19.38
CA GLN A 116 16.44 11.51 20.79
C GLN A 116 15.95 10.41 21.72
N TRP A 117 14.82 9.79 21.40
CA TRP A 117 14.29 8.66 22.15
C TRP A 117 15.24 7.44 22.09
N GLU A 118 15.75 7.12 20.90
CA GLU A 118 16.70 6.01 20.72
C GLU A 118 18.02 6.26 21.47
N GLN A 119 18.53 7.49 21.51
CA GLN A 119 19.67 7.87 22.33
C GLN A 119 19.41 7.70 23.83
N TYR A 120 18.20 8.05 24.28
CA TYR A 120 17.80 7.78 25.67
C TYR A 120 17.77 6.27 25.95
N MET A 121 17.23 5.46 25.02
CA MET A 121 17.19 4.00 25.15
C MET A 121 18.58 3.37 25.21
N GLU A 122 19.54 3.90 24.46
CA GLU A 122 20.93 3.44 24.51
C GLU A 122 21.56 3.62 25.91
N GLN A 123 21.20 4.68 26.61
CA GLN A 123 21.71 4.98 27.93
C GLN A 123 20.94 4.29 29.04
N ALA A 124 19.63 4.27 28.99
CA ALA A 124 18.74 3.81 30.07
C ALA A 124 18.33 2.32 29.92
N GLY A 125 18.47 1.72 28.75
CA GLY A 125 18.00 0.38 28.45
C GLY A 125 16.47 0.25 28.41
N PHE A 126 15.99 -0.98 28.31
CA PHE A 126 14.55 -1.28 28.25
C PHE A 126 13.80 -1.07 29.57
N GLU A 127 14.53 -1.03 30.69
CA GLU A 127 13.97 -0.80 32.02
C GLU A 127 13.87 0.69 32.39
N GLY A 128 14.26 1.58 31.47
CA GLY A 128 14.15 3.02 31.67
C GLY A 128 12.71 3.45 31.90
N ALA A 129 12.41 4.05 33.07
CA ALA A 129 11.04 4.42 33.45
C ALA A 129 10.34 5.36 32.43
N GLU A 130 11.11 6.15 31.73
CA GLU A 130 10.61 7.10 30.71
C GLU A 130 10.52 6.51 29.28
N ALA A 131 10.97 5.27 29.07
CA ALA A 131 11.05 4.67 27.72
C ALA A 131 9.69 4.64 27.00
N VAL A 132 8.69 4.04 27.65
CA VAL A 132 7.32 3.93 27.10
C VAL A 132 6.60 5.28 27.10
N PRO A 133 6.58 6.08 28.17
CA PRO A 133 5.92 7.38 28.18
C PRO A 133 6.39 8.32 27.06
N ARG A 134 7.69 8.45 26.87
CA ARG A 134 8.25 9.28 25.79
C ARG A 134 7.86 8.79 24.42
N LEU A 135 7.93 7.47 24.17
CA LEU A 135 7.53 6.89 22.90
C LEU A 135 6.05 7.10 22.61
N LEU A 136 5.17 6.92 23.60
CA LEU A 136 3.73 7.18 23.46
C LEU A 136 3.47 8.64 23.10
N THR A 137 4.15 9.59 23.71
CA THR A 137 4.04 11.01 23.38
C THR A 137 4.40 11.29 21.91
N ILE A 138 5.48 10.67 21.40
CA ILE A 138 5.86 10.77 19.99
C ILE A 138 4.76 10.17 19.09
N TRP A 139 4.22 8.99 19.46
CA TRP A 139 3.15 8.34 18.68
C TRP A 139 1.88 9.19 18.62
N GLU A 140 1.40 9.69 19.75
CA GLU A 140 0.22 10.56 19.82
C GLU A 140 0.39 11.83 18.98
N LYS A 141 1.60 12.35 18.91
CA LYS A 141 1.91 13.57 18.16
C LYS A 141 2.00 13.37 16.65
N TYR A 142 2.59 12.27 16.19
CA TYR A 142 2.96 12.10 14.78
C TYR A 142 2.26 10.98 14.05
N VAL A 143 1.74 9.97 14.75
CA VAL A 143 1.20 8.75 14.16
C VAL A 143 -0.32 8.73 14.23
N SER A 144 -1.00 8.23 13.21
CA SER A 144 -2.46 8.11 13.22
C SER A 144 -2.90 6.99 14.18
N GLU A 145 -4.08 7.11 14.79
CA GLU A 145 -4.64 6.20 15.81
C GLU A 145 -4.98 4.78 15.30
N LYS A 146 -4.66 4.47 14.06
CA LYS A 146 -5.00 3.19 13.45
C LYS A 146 -4.19 2.03 14.05
N PRO A 147 -4.82 0.89 14.45
CA PRO A 147 -4.12 -0.32 14.84
C PRO A 147 -3.16 -0.80 13.75
N ARG A 148 -1.93 -1.20 14.10
CA ARG A 148 -0.86 -1.57 13.16
C ARG A 148 -0.13 -2.81 13.61
N PRO A 149 0.30 -3.68 12.66
CA PRO A 149 1.30 -4.67 12.95
C PRO A 149 2.61 -3.97 13.39
N GLY A 150 3.31 -4.56 14.36
CA GLY A 150 4.58 -4.02 14.83
C GLY A 150 4.47 -2.67 15.55
N TYR A 151 3.38 -2.44 16.29
CA TYR A 151 3.21 -1.23 17.09
C TYR A 151 4.33 -1.12 18.14
N ARG A 152 5.34 -0.29 17.85
CA ARG A 152 6.57 -0.16 18.64
C ARG A 152 6.35 0.13 20.14
N PRO A 153 5.34 0.91 20.58
CA PRO A 153 5.05 1.09 21.99
C PRO A 153 4.69 -0.18 22.76
N LEU A 154 4.23 -1.24 22.07
CA LEU A 154 3.94 -2.54 22.69
C LEU A 154 5.11 -3.52 22.62
N GLY A 155 6.07 -3.30 21.72
CA GLY A 155 7.25 -4.11 21.53
C GLY A 155 8.46 -3.22 21.32
N LEU A 156 8.99 -2.67 22.41
CA LEU A 156 10.12 -1.73 22.36
C LEU A 156 11.28 -2.31 21.56
N SER A 157 11.70 -1.56 20.54
CA SER A 157 12.91 -1.83 19.80
C SER A 157 13.59 -0.51 19.45
N TYR A 158 14.90 -0.47 19.47
CA TYR A 158 15.67 0.71 19.10
C TYR A 158 16.96 0.31 18.39
N SER A 159 17.54 1.25 17.66
CA SER A 159 18.85 1.11 17.04
C SER A 159 19.81 2.11 17.67
N ALA A 160 20.94 1.65 18.19
CA ALA A 160 21.99 2.51 18.72
C ALA A 160 22.52 3.51 17.68
N GLN A 161 22.40 3.17 16.40
CA GLN A 161 22.79 4.06 15.30
C GLN A 161 21.69 5.09 14.93
N GLY A 162 20.48 4.93 15.46
CA GLY A 162 19.30 5.73 15.14
C GLY A 162 18.57 5.22 13.89
N THR A 163 17.35 4.68 14.04
CA THR A 163 16.56 4.11 12.95
C THR A 163 16.28 5.10 11.81
N TYR A 164 16.12 6.39 12.14
CA TYR A 164 15.78 7.44 11.20
C TYR A 164 16.90 8.48 11.03
N LYS A 165 18.08 8.22 11.55
CA LYS A 165 19.20 9.15 11.50
C LYS A 165 19.74 9.24 10.07
N GLY A 166 19.69 10.45 9.49
CA GLY A 166 20.21 10.69 8.16
C GLY A 166 19.29 10.33 7.02
N GLU A 167 17.97 10.16 7.28
CA GLU A 167 16.97 10.05 6.23
C GLU A 167 17.00 11.25 5.28
N GLN A 168 17.03 10.97 3.98
CA GLN A 168 17.02 11.95 2.91
C GLN A 168 15.69 11.89 2.17
N PHE A 169 15.02 13.03 2.02
CA PHE A 169 13.82 13.12 1.19
C PHE A 169 14.17 12.99 -0.29
N LEU A 170 13.47 12.10 -1.00
CA LEU A 170 13.66 11.84 -2.43
C LEU A 170 12.55 12.48 -3.26
N ASP A 171 11.28 12.11 -2.95
CA ASP A 171 10.12 12.45 -3.77
C ASP A 171 8.84 12.49 -2.94
N ALA A 172 7.76 12.98 -3.53
CA ALA A 172 6.42 12.95 -2.97
C ALA A 172 5.37 12.61 -4.04
N GLU A 173 4.36 11.84 -3.68
CA GLU A 173 3.27 11.45 -4.58
C GLU A 173 1.91 11.73 -3.93
N GLN A 174 1.06 12.51 -4.60
CA GLN A 174 -0.31 12.76 -4.14
C GLN A 174 -1.20 11.58 -4.50
N ILE A 175 -1.75 10.91 -3.49
CA ILE A 175 -2.68 9.79 -3.67
C ILE A 175 -4.12 10.29 -3.70
N THR A 176 -4.49 11.11 -2.72
CA THR A 176 -5.77 11.82 -2.66
C THR A 176 -5.54 13.17 -2.00
N ARG A 177 -6.53 14.07 -1.99
CA ARG A 177 -6.46 15.35 -1.27
C ARG A 177 -5.97 15.22 0.18
N ASN A 178 -6.22 14.08 0.82
CA ASN A 178 -5.93 13.84 2.24
C ASN A 178 -4.86 12.75 2.46
N LYS A 179 -4.17 12.30 1.41
CA LYS A 179 -3.13 11.26 1.51
C LYS A 179 -2.00 11.54 0.54
N LEU A 180 -0.77 11.48 1.05
CA LEU A 180 0.48 11.54 0.28
C LEU A 180 1.38 10.36 0.63
N TYR A 181 2.18 9.95 -0.36
CA TYR A 181 3.41 9.21 -0.11
C TYR A 181 4.59 10.18 -0.08
N ILE A 182 5.44 10.03 0.93
CA ILE A 182 6.75 10.71 1.00
C ILE A 182 7.81 9.64 0.94
N TYR A 183 8.66 9.72 -0.07
CA TYR A 183 9.75 8.78 -0.28
C TYR A 183 11.03 9.31 0.35
N THR A 184 11.73 8.45 1.07
CA THR A 184 13.01 8.76 1.70
C THR A 184 14.00 7.65 1.43
N ARG A 185 15.28 7.95 1.67
CA ARG A 185 16.38 6.98 1.64
C ARG A 185 17.18 7.08 2.90
N GLU A 186 17.40 5.95 3.55
CA GLU A 186 18.30 5.89 4.68
C GLU A 186 19.76 5.99 4.22
N LYS A 187 20.51 6.90 4.80
CA LYS A 187 21.89 7.20 4.38
C LYS A 187 22.85 6.03 4.57
N ASN A 188 22.69 5.26 5.65
CA ASN A 188 23.66 4.23 6.03
C ASN A 188 23.48 2.92 5.26
N THR A 189 22.23 2.48 5.11
CA THR A 189 21.89 1.21 4.43
C THR A 189 21.53 1.40 2.97
N GLY A 190 21.15 2.63 2.57
CA GLY A 190 20.64 2.93 1.23
C GLY A 190 19.23 2.41 0.99
N PHE A 191 18.52 1.92 2.01
CA PHE A 191 17.14 1.46 1.86
C PHE A 191 16.19 2.62 1.59
N ASP A 192 15.34 2.44 0.58
CA ASP A 192 14.25 3.36 0.31
C ASP A 192 13.07 3.05 1.23
N ARG A 193 12.50 4.10 1.83
CA ARG A 193 11.27 4.04 2.61
C ARG A 193 10.18 4.89 1.96
N CYS A 194 8.94 4.47 2.14
CA CYS A 194 7.76 5.19 1.70
C CYS A 194 6.84 5.40 2.91
N PHE A 195 6.68 6.65 3.33
CA PHE A 195 5.78 7.03 4.41
C PHE A 195 4.42 7.41 3.84
N LEU A 196 3.37 6.70 4.23
CA LEU A 196 2.00 7.11 3.94
C LEU A 196 1.60 8.18 4.96
N MET A 197 1.42 9.40 4.48
CA MET A 197 0.91 10.53 5.25
C MET A 197 -0.60 10.66 5.04
N LYS A 198 -1.33 10.89 6.14
CA LYS A 198 -2.79 11.10 6.13
C LYS A 198 -3.14 12.38 6.87
N ARG A 199 -4.04 13.16 6.29
CA ARG A 199 -4.57 14.35 6.95
C ARG A 199 -5.59 13.95 8.02
N VAL A 200 -5.39 14.41 9.24
CA VAL A 200 -6.26 14.17 10.40
C VAL A 200 -6.57 15.53 11.04
N GLY A 201 -7.82 15.99 10.95
CA GLY A 201 -8.15 17.36 11.29
C GLY A 201 -7.41 18.35 10.39
N GLU A 202 -6.72 19.30 10.99
CA GLU A 202 -5.93 20.31 10.25
C GLU A 202 -4.46 19.90 10.03
N GLY A 203 -4.01 18.76 10.58
CA GLY A 203 -2.61 18.34 10.53
C GLY A 203 -2.39 17.05 9.73
N TRP A 204 -1.12 16.75 9.45
CA TRP A 204 -0.70 15.51 8.83
C TRP A 204 -0.17 14.52 9.89
N ARG A 205 -0.46 13.24 9.69
CA ARG A 205 -0.01 12.12 10.53
C ARG A 205 0.58 11.01 9.68
N ILE A 206 1.51 10.27 10.23
CA ILE A 206 2.06 9.06 9.61
C ILE A 206 1.01 7.95 9.74
N ASP A 207 0.50 7.45 8.60
CA ASP A 207 -0.50 6.37 8.55
C ASP A 207 0.11 5.00 8.25
N GLY A 208 1.37 4.93 7.88
CA GLY A 208 2.13 3.71 7.63
C GLY A 208 3.49 3.98 7.04
N VAL A 209 4.33 2.96 7.05
CA VAL A 209 5.63 2.96 6.38
C VAL A 209 5.81 1.66 5.61
N GLN A 210 6.52 1.73 4.52
CA GLN A 210 6.96 0.60 3.69
C GLN A 210 8.44 0.75 3.42
N GLU A 211 9.14 -0.37 3.33
CA GLU A 211 10.53 -0.45 2.89
C GLU A 211 10.62 -1.17 1.55
N ARG A 212 11.58 -0.78 0.72
CA ARG A 212 11.82 -1.39 -0.58
C ARG A 212 12.96 -2.40 -0.45
N LEU A 213 12.58 -3.69 -0.50
CA LEU A 213 13.51 -4.81 -0.67
C LEU A 213 13.41 -5.32 -2.12
N ASP A 214 12.72 -6.44 -2.38
CA ASP A 214 12.37 -6.92 -3.73
C ASP A 214 11.06 -6.30 -4.26
N GLY A 215 10.52 -5.34 -3.55
CA GLY A 215 9.26 -4.60 -3.75
C GLY A 215 8.91 -3.84 -2.49
N TRP A 216 7.84 -3.03 -2.53
CA TRP A 216 7.38 -2.30 -1.36
C TRP A 216 6.70 -3.24 -0.36
N GLN A 217 7.29 -3.40 0.82
CA GLN A 217 6.76 -4.23 1.90
C GLN A 217 6.42 -3.36 3.11
N ARG A 218 5.25 -3.63 3.73
CA ARG A 218 4.86 -2.94 4.96
C ARG A 218 5.81 -3.33 6.10
N THR A 219 6.27 -2.33 6.83
CA THR A 219 7.12 -2.52 8.01
C THR A 219 6.55 -1.77 9.21
N GLY A 220 7.11 -1.99 10.39
CA GLY A 220 6.81 -1.23 11.60
C GLY A 220 7.43 0.18 11.56
N LEU A 221 6.82 1.10 12.31
CA LEU A 221 7.39 2.43 12.58
C LEU A 221 8.38 2.35 13.73
#